data_bc77b8e8af11d0eaf88de52d1818d2d1
#
_entry.id   bc77b8e8af11d0eaf88de52d1818d2d1
#
_cell.length_a   1.000
_cell.length_b   1.000
_cell.length_c   1.000
_cell.angle_alpha   90.00
_cell.angle_beta   90.00
_cell.angle_gamma   90.00
#
_symmetry.space_group_name_H-M   'P 1'
#
loop_
_entity.id
_entity.type
_entity.pdbx_description
1 polymer ?
#
loop_
_entity_poly.entity_id
_entity_poly.type
_entity_poly.pdbx_seq_one_letter_code
_entity_poly.pdbx_strand_id
1 'polypeptide(L)'
;STSITIIPKNDIIGHKAQIPFTIMLNKGQSYSAVATSQLGLYHLAGSQVTADKPIAITVTDDLLEIDPCADLIGDQIVPIDKIGVEYIVIKGQLSDNNDQVYITATENNTLVTLYGSTSNSFNLSKGETKGFYYQSTSNTMYITANKPIYCFQLTGMGCELGGAIVPPIVCTGSNKVAYRRGIAAKTNQLILNVFTTTSNISL
;
A
#
# COMPACT_ATOMS: atom_id res chain seq x y z
N SER A 1 -3.48 25.76 -15.49
CA SER A 1 -2.81 25.32 -14.27
C SER A 1 -3.76 24.57 -13.35
N THR A 2 -3.22 23.74 -12.47
CA THR A 2 -3.92 22.99 -11.42
C THR A 2 -3.36 23.46 -10.09
N SER A 3 -4.23 23.82 -9.16
CA SER A 3 -3.87 24.16 -7.78
C SER A 3 -3.85 22.89 -6.95
N ILE A 4 -2.73 22.63 -6.26
CA ILE A 4 -2.53 21.42 -5.47
C ILE A 4 -2.11 21.82 -4.07
N THR A 5 -2.87 21.43 -3.06
CA THR A 5 -2.54 21.62 -1.64
C THR A 5 -2.03 20.33 -1.04
N ILE A 6 -0.88 20.39 -0.40
CA ILE A 6 -0.20 19.26 0.25
C ILE A 6 -0.07 19.55 1.74
N ILE A 7 -0.43 18.55 2.56
CA ILE A 7 -0.16 18.54 4.00
C ILE A 7 0.76 17.34 4.26
N PRO A 8 2.06 17.56 4.39
CA PRO A 8 3.00 16.44 4.57
C PRO A 8 2.86 15.86 5.97
N LYS A 9 2.93 14.53 6.10
CA LYS A 9 2.90 13.83 7.39
C LYS A 9 4.16 14.14 8.22
N ASN A 10 5.31 14.09 7.57
CA ASN A 10 6.63 14.42 8.12
C ASN A 10 7.27 15.57 7.33
N ASP A 11 8.37 16.11 7.82
CA ASP A 11 9.11 17.17 7.12
C ASP A 11 9.56 16.69 5.74
N ILE A 12 9.33 17.53 4.74
CA ILE A 12 9.87 17.36 3.38
C ILE A 12 10.85 18.52 3.09
N ILE A 13 11.66 18.34 2.06
CA ILE A 13 12.57 19.39 1.63
C ILE A 13 11.78 20.65 1.31
N GLY A 14 12.07 21.73 2.04
CA GLY A 14 11.42 23.03 1.90
C GLY A 14 10.12 23.25 2.66
N HIS A 15 9.50 22.21 3.25
CA HIS A 15 8.22 22.36 3.97
C HIS A 15 8.18 21.53 5.25
N LYS A 16 7.52 22.09 6.28
CA LYS A 16 7.35 21.45 7.59
C LYS A 16 6.17 20.49 7.63
N ALA A 17 6.30 19.45 8.45
CA ALA A 17 5.24 18.51 8.76
C ALA A 17 3.96 19.21 9.23
N GLN A 18 2.82 18.72 8.80
CA GLN A 18 1.47 19.19 9.19
C GLN A 18 1.15 20.63 8.81
N ILE A 19 2.03 21.33 8.07
CA ILE A 19 1.78 22.69 7.58
C ILE A 19 1.36 22.62 6.12
N PRO A 20 0.11 23.00 5.78
CA PRO A 20 -0.36 23.01 4.40
C PRO A 20 0.43 24.00 3.54
N PHE A 21 0.75 23.62 2.33
CA PHE A 21 1.26 24.52 1.31
C PHE A 21 0.61 24.21 -0.04
N THR A 22 0.59 25.19 -0.93
CA THR A 22 -0.05 25.08 -2.24
C THR A 22 0.96 25.34 -3.35
N ILE A 23 0.91 24.49 -4.36
CA ILE A 23 1.68 24.62 -5.60
C ILE A 23 0.76 24.75 -6.80
N MET A 24 1.26 25.32 -7.88
CA MET A 24 0.57 25.44 -9.16
C MET A 24 1.33 24.66 -10.24
N LEU A 25 0.68 23.68 -10.86
CA LEU A 25 1.27 22.91 -11.96
C LEU A 25 0.50 23.13 -13.26
N ASN A 26 1.23 23.34 -14.33
CA ASN A 26 0.70 23.34 -15.70
C ASN A 26 0.77 21.93 -16.30
N LYS A 27 0.11 21.74 -17.45
CA LYS A 27 0.17 20.50 -18.20
C LYS A 27 1.62 20.06 -18.45
N GLY A 28 1.94 18.82 -18.08
CA GLY A 28 3.27 18.24 -18.27
C GLY A 28 4.28 18.60 -17.18
N GLN A 29 3.90 19.37 -16.17
CA GLN A 29 4.74 19.63 -15.00
C GLN A 29 4.47 18.63 -13.89
N SER A 30 5.50 18.33 -13.10
CA SER A 30 5.44 17.50 -11.89
C SER A 30 6.06 18.24 -10.71
N TYR A 31 5.74 17.79 -9.51
CA TYR A 31 6.35 18.22 -8.26
C TYR A 31 6.71 16.97 -7.45
N SER A 32 7.91 16.92 -6.91
CA SER A 32 8.37 15.84 -6.05
C SER A 32 8.46 16.32 -4.60
N ALA A 33 7.66 15.74 -3.73
CA ALA A 33 7.77 15.89 -2.28
C ALA A 33 8.75 14.84 -1.76
N VAL A 34 9.92 15.27 -1.28
CA VAL A 34 10.98 14.37 -0.84
C VAL A 34 11.14 14.47 0.67
N ALA A 35 11.12 13.35 1.37
CA ALA A 35 11.36 13.28 2.82
C ALA A 35 12.75 13.83 3.16
N THR A 36 12.91 14.42 4.34
CA THR A 36 14.19 14.98 4.79
C THR A 36 15.17 13.91 5.30
N SER A 37 14.73 12.66 5.42
CA SER A 37 15.55 11.54 5.92
C SER A 37 15.08 10.23 5.30
N GLN A 38 16.01 9.28 5.14
CA GLN A 38 15.76 7.92 4.68
C GLN A 38 15.26 6.96 5.77
N LEU A 39 15.25 7.39 7.03
CA LEU A 39 14.77 6.54 8.12
C LEU A 39 13.25 6.36 8.05
N GLY A 40 12.75 5.14 8.26
CA GLY A 40 11.32 4.78 8.19
C GLY A 40 10.39 5.66 9.04
N LEU A 41 10.89 6.20 10.13
CA LEU A 41 10.23 7.20 10.99
C LEU A 41 9.80 8.48 10.23
N TYR A 42 10.53 8.84 9.15
CA TYR A 42 10.27 10.04 8.34
C TYR A 42 9.48 9.75 7.06
N HIS A 43 8.95 8.56 6.90
CA HIS A 43 8.08 8.20 5.76
C HIS A 43 6.90 9.14 5.64
N LEU A 44 6.50 9.40 4.39
CA LEU A 44 5.41 10.33 4.06
C LEU A 44 4.02 9.68 4.02
N ALA A 45 3.92 8.39 4.35
CA ALA A 45 2.62 7.72 4.44
C ALA A 45 1.67 8.45 5.42
N GLY A 46 0.44 8.71 4.96
CA GLY A 46 -0.52 9.54 5.71
C GLY A 46 -0.49 11.03 5.36
N SER A 47 0.39 11.49 4.47
CA SER A 47 0.30 12.83 3.87
C SER A 47 -1.01 13.00 3.11
N GLN A 48 -1.54 14.23 3.07
CA GLN A 48 -2.77 14.56 2.37
C GLN A 48 -2.48 15.44 1.15
N VAL A 49 -3.10 15.10 0.02
CA VAL A 49 -2.99 15.88 -1.21
C VAL A 49 -4.39 16.12 -1.77
N THR A 50 -4.71 17.37 -2.04
CA THR A 50 -5.96 17.78 -2.68
C THR A 50 -5.68 18.68 -3.87
N ALA A 51 -6.52 18.63 -4.89
CA ALA A 51 -6.36 19.45 -6.08
C ALA A 51 -7.72 19.92 -6.61
N ASP A 52 -7.72 21.04 -7.32
CA ASP A 52 -8.91 21.60 -8.00
C ASP A 52 -9.25 20.86 -9.32
N LYS A 53 -8.34 20.01 -9.81
CA LYS A 53 -8.50 19.19 -11.03
C LYS A 53 -7.88 17.81 -10.80
N PRO A 54 -8.26 16.81 -11.62
CA PRO A 54 -7.67 15.48 -11.52
C PRO A 54 -6.14 15.50 -11.63
N ILE A 55 -5.48 14.78 -10.73
CA ILE A 55 -4.02 14.58 -10.68
C ILE A 55 -3.72 13.09 -10.56
N ALA A 56 -2.50 12.71 -10.93
CA ALA A 56 -1.94 11.40 -10.62
C ALA A 56 -0.83 11.55 -9.58
N ILE A 57 -0.75 10.62 -8.63
CA ILE A 57 0.26 10.61 -7.59
C ILE A 57 0.96 9.25 -7.63
N THR A 58 2.28 9.27 -7.74
CA THR A 58 3.13 8.09 -7.56
C THR A 58 3.87 8.24 -6.24
N VAL A 59 3.91 7.19 -5.45
CA VAL A 59 4.77 7.08 -4.27
C VAL A 59 5.90 6.13 -4.57
N THR A 60 7.09 6.46 -4.09
CA THR A 60 8.27 5.61 -4.23
C THR A 60 9.07 5.65 -2.94
N ASP A 61 9.67 4.51 -2.61
CA ASP A 61 10.73 4.38 -1.64
C ASP A 61 11.95 3.81 -2.38
N ASP A 62 13.07 4.51 -2.35
CA ASP A 62 14.21 4.23 -3.22
C ASP A 62 15.19 3.21 -2.63
N LEU A 63 15.01 2.83 -1.37
CA LEU A 63 15.89 1.88 -0.71
C LEU A 63 15.20 1.15 0.46
N LEU A 64 14.28 0.25 0.13
CA LEU A 64 13.84 -0.75 1.11
C LEU A 64 14.82 -1.92 1.11
N GLU A 65 15.28 -2.30 2.31
CA GLU A 65 16.35 -3.28 2.47
C GLU A 65 15.89 -4.50 3.26
N ILE A 66 16.16 -5.68 2.69
CA ILE A 66 16.25 -6.94 3.41
C ILE A 66 17.64 -7.50 3.09
N ASP A 67 18.57 -7.45 4.04
CA ASP A 67 19.97 -7.86 3.84
C ASP A 67 20.08 -9.23 3.13
N PRO A 68 20.82 -9.35 2.03
CA PRO A 68 21.72 -8.37 1.40
C PRO A 68 21.10 -7.54 0.25
N CYS A 69 19.80 -7.58 0.03
CA CYS A 69 19.11 -6.92 -1.08
C CYS A 69 18.53 -5.57 -0.69
N ALA A 70 18.49 -4.65 -1.66
CA ALA A 70 17.85 -3.35 -1.51
C ALA A 70 17.12 -3.01 -2.81
N ASP A 71 15.82 -2.69 -2.72
CA ASP A 71 14.93 -2.52 -3.86
C ASP A 71 14.19 -1.20 -3.85
N LEU A 72 13.90 -0.72 -5.07
CA LEU A 72 12.95 0.36 -5.30
C LEU A 72 11.52 -0.18 -5.20
N ILE A 73 10.76 0.37 -4.27
CA ILE A 73 9.34 0.06 -4.13
C ILE A 73 8.50 1.29 -4.50
N GLY A 74 7.46 1.11 -5.27
CA GLY A 74 6.57 2.21 -5.61
C GLY A 74 5.28 1.75 -6.27
N ASP A 75 4.26 2.62 -6.18
CA ASP A 75 2.98 2.41 -6.83
C ASP A 75 2.27 3.74 -7.09
N GLN A 76 1.27 3.70 -7.95
CA GLN A 76 0.38 4.83 -8.18
C GLN A 76 -0.76 4.82 -7.18
N ILE A 77 -0.86 5.90 -6.38
CA ILE A 77 -1.93 6.04 -5.38
C ILE A 77 -3.28 6.20 -6.07
N VAL A 78 -4.23 5.36 -5.69
CA VAL A 78 -5.63 5.49 -6.10
C VAL A 78 -6.35 6.57 -5.29
N PRO A 79 -7.36 7.26 -5.86
CA PRO A 79 -8.15 8.23 -5.13
C PRO A 79 -8.88 7.61 -3.94
N ILE A 80 -9.18 8.44 -2.93
CA ILE A 80 -9.80 8.00 -1.67
C ILE A 80 -11.21 7.42 -1.87
N ASP A 81 -11.91 7.78 -2.94
CA ASP A 81 -13.21 7.23 -3.32
C ASP A 81 -13.14 5.85 -4.00
N LYS A 82 -11.92 5.34 -4.23
CA LYS A 82 -11.64 4.01 -4.84
C LYS A 82 -11.10 2.99 -3.87
N ILE A 83 -10.81 3.38 -2.63
CA ILE A 83 -10.45 2.46 -1.55
C ILE A 83 -11.71 1.95 -0.83
N GLY A 84 -11.54 0.95 0.04
CA GLY A 84 -12.66 0.29 0.71
C GLY A 84 -12.38 -0.05 2.16
N VAL A 85 -13.20 -0.95 2.68
CA VAL A 85 -13.18 -1.39 4.08
C VAL A 85 -12.85 -2.87 4.25
N GLU A 86 -12.70 -3.61 3.14
CA GLU A 86 -12.45 -5.05 3.18
C GLU A 86 -11.37 -5.43 2.17
N TYR A 87 -10.39 -6.21 2.63
CA TYR A 87 -9.23 -6.63 1.85
C TYR A 87 -8.87 -8.07 2.15
N ILE A 88 -8.32 -8.77 1.16
CA ILE A 88 -7.63 -10.05 1.33
C ILE A 88 -6.23 -9.92 0.77
N VAL A 89 -5.24 -10.35 1.55
CA VAL A 89 -3.84 -10.35 1.17
C VAL A 89 -3.23 -11.72 1.37
N ILE A 90 -2.26 -12.09 0.54
CA ILE A 90 -1.54 -13.35 0.64
C ILE A 90 -0.07 -13.08 0.86
N LYS A 91 0.52 -13.82 1.80
CA LYS A 91 1.96 -13.88 2.01
C LYS A 91 2.67 -14.32 0.71
N GLY A 92 3.75 -13.64 0.37
CA GLY A 92 4.67 -14.05 -0.68
C GLY A 92 5.73 -15.02 -0.18
N GLN A 93 6.95 -14.86 -0.67
CA GLN A 93 8.07 -15.75 -0.40
C GLN A 93 9.32 -15.00 0.05
N LEU A 94 9.16 -13.87 0.75
CA LEU A 94 10.31 -13.18 1.35
C LEU A 94 10.94 -14.05 2.44
N SER A 95 12.27 -14.01 2.52
CA SER A 95 13.03 -14.70 3.56
C SER A 95 12.63 -14.20 4.94
N ASP A 96 12.79 -15.04 5.97
CA ASP A 96 12.58 -14.70 7.38
C ASP A 96 11.21 -14.10 7.73
N ASN A 97 10.17 -14.46 6.93
CA ASN A 97 8.81 -13.95 7.08
C ASN A 97 8.70 -12.41 7.00
N ASN A 98 9.50 -11.79 6.16
CA ASN A 98 9.53 -10.33 6.00
C ASN A 98 8.35 -9.77 5.17
N ASP A 99 7.46 -10.62 4.66
CA ASP A 99 6.21 -10.14 4.05
C ASP A 99 5.38 -9.34 5.05
N GLN A 100 4.91 -8.16 4.64
CA GLN A 100 4.20 -7.23 5.51
C GLN A 100 2.98 -6.61 4.81
N VAL A 101 2.05 -6.14 5.62
CA VAL A 101 0.92 -5.32 5.17
C VAL A 101 0.93 -4.02 5.96
N TYR A 102 0.83 -2.91 5.26
CA TYR A 102 0.72 -1.57 5.84
C TYR A 102 -0.70 -1.04 5.63
N ILE A 103 -1.30 -0.56 6.71
CA ILE A 103 -2.65 -0.02 6.71
C ILE A 103 -2.59 1.44 7.10
N THR A 104 -3.15 2.31 6.25
CA THR A 104 -3.24 3.75 6.51
C THR A 104 -4.69 4.17 6.63
N ALA A 105 -5.05 4.77 7.75
CA ALA A 105 -6.39 5.29 8.00
C ALA A 105 -6.61 6.65 7.31
N THR A 106 -7.78 6.82 6.68
CA THR A 106 -8.18 8.07 6.03
C THR A 106 -8.99 8.98 6.95
N GLU A 107 -9.49 8.43 8.06
CA GLU A 107 -10.32 9.14 9.04
C GLU A 107 -9.90 8.79 10.48
N ASN A 108 -10.28 9.67 11.44
CA ASN A 108 -10.09 9.38 12.85
C ASN A 108 -11.02 8.25 13.34
N ASN A 109 -10.61 7.57 14.41
CA ASN A 109 -11.38 6.46 15.01
C ASN A 109 -11.68 5.35 13.98
N THR A 110 -10.71 5.03 13.14
CA THR A 110 -10.79 3.90 12.21
C THR A 110 -10.44 2.61 12.97
N LEU A 111 -11.46 1.81 13.26
CA LEU A 111 -11.28 0.47 13.84
C LEU A 111 -10.95 -0.51 12.72
N VAL A 112 -9.80 -1.14 12.81
CA VAL A 112 -9.34 -2.18 11.88
C VAL A 112 -9.29 -3.51 12.60
N THR A 113 -9.74 -4.58 11.95
CA THR A 113 -9.60 -5.96 12.44
C THR A 113 -8.89 -6.81 11.38
N LEU A 114 -7.85 -7.49 11.81
CA LEU A 114 -7.10 -8.47 11.03
C LEU A 114 -7.55 -9.87 11.43
N TYR A 115 -7.90 -10.68 10.46
CA TYR A 115 -8.21 -12.09 10.64
C TYR A 115 -7.14 -12.93 9.92
N GLY A 116 -6.47 -13.78 10.67
CA GLY A 116 -5.49 -14.75 10.23
C GLY A 116 -5.61 -16.01 11.08
N SER A 117 -4.52 -16.54 11.59
CA SER A 117 -4.55 -17.63 12.58
C SER A 117 -5.14 -17.17 13.93
N THR A 118 -5.05 -15.88 14.24
CA THR A 118 -5.75 -15.20 15.35
C THR A 118 -6.34 -13.89 14.83
N SER A 119 -7.34 -13.36 15.52
CA SER A 119 -7.87 -12.03 15.22
C SER A 119 -7.20 -10.97 16.10
N ASN A 120 -6.93 -9.81 15.53
CA ASN A 120 -6.39 -8.65 16.24
C ASN A 120 -7.11 -7.38 15.78
N SER A 121 -7.55 -6.54 16.72
CA SER A 121 -8.23 -5.28 16.42
C SER A 121 -7.50 -4.10 17.05
N PHE A 122 -7.47 -2.98 16.35
CA PHE A 122 -6.83 -1.74 16.80
C PHE A 122 -7.49 -0.53 16.17
N ASN A 123 -7.32 0.63 16.80
CA ASN A 123 -7.79 1.90 16.29
C ASN A 123 -6.64 2.71 15.68
N LEU A 124 -6.94 3.41 14.58
CA LEU A 124 -6.04 4.34 13.93
C LEU A 124 -6.66 5.74 13.86
N SER A 125 -5.81 6.75 13.99
CA SER A 125 -6.14 8.13 13.69
C SER A 125 -5.95 8.43 12.21
N LYS A 126 -6.59 9.50 11.71
CA LYS A 126 -6.41 9.95 10.32
C LYS A 126 -4.93 10.16 9.98
N GLY A 127 -4.46 9.56 8.88
CA GLY A 127 -3.08 9.62 8.43
C GLY A 127 -2.10 8.78 9.27
N GLU A 128 -2.61 7.97 10.20
CA GLU A 128 -1.79 6.98 10.90
C GLU A 128 -1.62 5.73 10.02
N THR A 129 -0.37 5.24 9.94
CA THR A 129 -0.02 4.02 9.22
C THR A 129 0.54 3.00 10.21
N LYS A 130 0.11 1.75 10.09
CA LYS A 130 0.62 0.65 10.90
C LYS A 130 0.95 -0.55 10.03
N GLY A 131 2.15 -1.12 10.24
CA GLY A 131 2.63 -2.31 9.57
C GLY A 131 2.39 -3.58 10.40
N PHE A 132 2.13 -4.69 9.71
CA PHE A 132 1.90 -6.01 10.29
C PHE A 132 2.62 -7.08 9.49
N TYR A 133 3.31 -7.97 10.18
CA TYR A 133 3.83 -9.21 9.61
C TYR A 133 2.73 -10.26 9.50
N TYR A 134 2.84 -11.14 8.50
CA TYR A 134 2.01 -12.34 8.46
C TYR A 134 2.35 -13.26 9.62
N GLN A 135 1.33 -13.86 10.20
CA GLN A 135 1.55 -14.84 11.25
C GLN A 135 2.12 -16.13 10.65
N SER A 136 3.04 -16.78 11.36
CA SER A 136 3.79 -17.94 10.87
C SER A 136 2.91 -19.12 10.40
N THR A 137 1.68 -19.20 10.87
CA THR A 137 0.72 -20.29 10.60
C THR A 137 -0.34 -19.94 9.54
N SER A 138 -0.37 -18.71 9.05
CA SER A 138 -1.35 -18.26 8.04
C SER A 138 -0.66 -17.60 6.87
N ASN A 139 -0.95 -18.09 5.67
CA ASN A 139 -0.49 -17.49 4.43
C ASN A 139 -1.44 -16.40 3.91
N THR A 140 -2.58 -16.21 4.55
CA THR A 140 -3.60 -15.24 4.16
C THR A 140 -4.00 -14.37 5.34
N MET A 141 -4.38 -13.13 5.05
CA MET A 141 -4.95 -12.22 6.04
C MET A 141 -6.20 -11.57 5.42
N TYR A 142 -7.34 -11.68 6.10
CA TYR A 142 -8.55 -10.92 5.81
C TYR A 142 -8.58 -9.70 6.72
N ILE A 143 -8.81 -8.54 6.14
CA ILE A 143 -8.74 -7.24 6.81
C ILE A 143 -10.08 -6.56 6.67
N THR A 144 -10.66 -6.11 7.78
CA THR A 144 -11.86 -5.28 7.77
C THR A 144 -11.61 -3.97 8.51
N ALA A 145 -12.32 -2.93 8.11
CA ALA A 145 -12.33 -1.65 8.80
C ALA A 145 -13.74 -1.07 8.85
N ASN A 146 -14.03 -0.22 9.83
CA ASN A 146 -15.28 0.51 9.90
C ASN A 146 -15.33 1.77 9.01
N LYS A 147 -14.17 2.14 8.41
CA LYS A 147 -13.98 3.29 7.52
C LYS A 147 -12.98 2.94 6.43
N PRO A 148 -13.01 3.65 5.27
CA PRO A 148 -12.07 3.37 4.18
C PRO A 148 -10.61 3.51 4.60
N ILE A 149 -9.79 2.54 4.20
CA ILE A 149 -8.37 2.46 4.49
C ILE A 149 -7.57 2.24 3.20
N TYR A 150 -6.34 2.71 3.15
CA TYR A 150 -5.35 2.19 2.20
C TYR A 150 -4.73 0.92 2.77
N CYS A 151 -4.59 -0.07 1.91
CA CYS A 151 -3.89 -1.31 2.20
C CYS A 151 -2.73 -1.45 1.21
N PHE A 152 -1.50 -1.47 1.70
CA PHE A 152 -0.30 -1.68 0.89
C PHE A 152 0.36 -2.97 1.31
N GLN A 153 0.63 -3.86 0.37
CA GLN A 153 1.34 -5.11 0.62
C GLN A 153 2.79 -4.97 0.19
N LEU A 154 3.71 -5.28 1.10
CA LEU A 154 5.12 -5.51 0.83
C LEU A 154 5.34 -7.02 0.79
N THR A 155 5.85 -7.52 -0.33
CA THR A 155 6.04 -8.96 -0.60
C THR A 155 7.17 -9.16 -1.58
N GLY A 156 7.54 -10.41 -1.86
CA GLY A 156 8.59 -10.69 -2.83
C GLY A 156 9.05 -12.15 -2.80
N MET A 157 10.32 -12.38 -3.16
CA MET A 157 10.92 -13.70 -3.17
C MET A 157 12.37 -13.62 -2.65
N GLY A 158 12.71 -14.41 -1.64
CA GLY A 158 14.04 -14.32 -1.02
C GLY A 158 14.21 -12.95 -0.37
N CYS A 159 15.23 -12.19 -0.80
CA CYS A 159 15.44 -10.81 -0.38
C CYS A 159 14.97 -9.76 -1.40
N GLU A 160 14.48 -10.18 -2.58
CA GLU A 160 13.95 -9.28 -3.60
C GLU A 160 12.56 -8.78 -3.22
N LEU A 161 12.43 -7.48 -3.04
CA LEU A 161 11.22 -6.82 -2.56
C LEU A 161 10.35 -6.32 -3.70
N GLY A 162 9.06 -6.40 -3.51
CA GLY A 162 8.04 -5.77 -4.33
C GLY A 162 6.90 -5.25 -3.46
N GLY A 163 6.15 -4.30 -3.95
CA GLY A 163 5.01 -3.78 -3.20
C GLY A 163 3.95 -3.22 -4.11
N ALA A 164 2.71 -3.27 -3.63
CA ALA A 164 1.56 -2.74 -4.36
C ALA A 164 0.44 -2.31 -3.41
N ILE A 165 -0.32 -1.32 -3.85
CA ILE A 165 -1.61 -0.99 -3.23
C ILE A 165 -2.59 -2.10 -3.57
N VAL A 166 -3.14 -2.73 -2.53
CA VAL A 166 -4.13 -3.79 -2.68
C VAL A 166 -5.49 -3.14 -2.93
N PRO A 167 -6.21 -3.54 -3.99
CA PRO A 167 -7.56 -3.06 -4.21
C PRO A 167 -8.53 -3.71 -3.22
N PRO A 168 -9.61 -3.01 -2.80
CA PRO A 168 -10.62 -3.58 -1.91
C PRO A 168 -11.43 -4.69 -2.61
N ILE A 169 -11.97 -5.62 -1.83
CA ILE A 169 -12.73 -6.77 -2.35
C ILE A 169 -13.86 -6.32 -3.28
N VAL A 170 -14.54 -5.26 -2.94
CA VAL A 170 -15.65 -4.71 -3.74
C VAL A 170 -15.25 -4.32 -5.17
N CYS A 171 -13.97 -4.08 -5.41
CA CYS A 171 -13.44 -3.66 -6.73
C CYS A 171 -12.71 -4.78 -7.48
N THR A 172 -12.53 -5.97 -6.90
CA THR A 172 -11.63 -7.00 -7.44
C THR A 172 -12.31 -8.26 -7.96
N GLY A 173 -13.59 -8.44 -7.68
CA GLY A 173 -14.33 -9.63 -8.13
C GLY A 173 -14.39 -9.70 -9.65
N SER A 174 -13.88 -10.81 -10.25
CA SER A 174 -13.99 -11.10 -11.68
C SER A 174 -14.12 -12.60 -11.89
N ASN A 175 -14.95 -12.98 -12.86
CA ASN A 175 -15.08 -14.35 -13.31
C ASN A 175 -14.15 -14.69 -14.49
N LYS A 176 -13.39 -13.71 -14.97
CA LYS A 176 -12.45 -13.87 -16.09
C LYS A 176 -11.24 -12.95 -15.90
N VAL A 177 -10.07 -13.54 -15.78
CA VAL A 177 -8.81 -12.83 -15.57
C VAL A 177 -7.81 -13.31 -16.63
N ALA A 178 -7.03 -12.37 -17.19
CA ALA A 178 -5.89 -12.65 -18.04
C ALA A 178 -4.61 -12.13 -17.40
N TYR A 179 -3.55 -12.91 -17.44
CA TYR A 179 -2.23 -12.50 -16.95
C TYR A 179 -1.14 -12.91 -17.94
N ARG A 180 0.01 -12.25 -17.87
CA ARG A 180 1.15 -12.53 -18.73
C ARG A 180 2.43 -12.65 -17.90
N ARG A 181 3.22 -13.68 -18.21
CA ARG A 181 4.59 -13.82 -17.68
C ARG A 181 5.57 -13.05 -18.55
N GLY A 182 6.56 -12.39 -17.94
CA GLY A 182 7.67 -11.77 -18.64
C GLY A 182 8.51 -12.80 -19.40
N ILE A 183 8.90 -12.50 -20.64
CA ILE A 183 9.66 -13.41 -21.53
C ILE A 183 11.07 -13.70 -20.96
N ALA A 184 11.65 -12.77 -20.20
CA ALA A 184 12.98 -12.92 -19.62
C ALA A 184 13.05 -13.88 -18.43
N ALA A 185 11.93 -14.25 -17.82
CA ALA A 185 11.89 -15.15 -16.67
C ALA A 185 12.11 -16.60 -17.13
N LYS A 186 13.35 -17.06 -17.10
CA LYS A 186 13.72 -18.40 -17.64
C LYS A 186 13.51 -19.54 -16.66
N THR A 187 13.62 -19.33 -15.37
CA THR A 187 13.72 -20.41 -14.37
C THR A 187 12.81 -20.23 -13.14
N ASN A 188 12.22 -19.06 -12.94
CA ASN A 188 11.44 -18.79 -11.75
C ASN A 188 10.03 -19.38 -11.85
N GLN A 189 9.55 -19.88 -10.73
CA GLN A 189 8.20 -20.40 -10.59
C GLN A 189 7.18 -19.27 -10.77
N LEU A 190 6.14 -19.50 -11.56
CA LEU A 190 4.97 -18.63 -11.60
C LEU A 190 3.97 -19.14 -10.57
N ILE A 191 3.60 -18.30 -9.64
CA ILE A 191 2.59 -18.60 -8.62
C ILE A 191 1.35 -17.77 -8.92
N LEU A 192 0.20 -18.44 -9.01
CA LEU A 192 -1.11 -17.82 -9.13
C LEU A 192 -1.90 -18.14 -7.86
N ASN A 193 -2.22 -17.11 -7.10
CA ASN A 193 -3.08 -17.25 -5.93
C ASN A 193 -4.51 -16.84 -6.31
N VAL A 194 -5.48 -17.70 -6.04
CA VAL A 194 -6.89 -17.46 -6.35
C VAL A 194 -7.69 -17.51 -5.06
N PHE A 195 -8.55 -16.52 -4.87
CA PHE A 195 -9.49 -16.45 -3.75
C PHE A 195 -10.91 -16.55 -4.22
N THR A 196 -11.71 -17.27 -3.47
CA THR A 196 -13.15 -17.30 -3.65
C THR A 196 -13.83 -17.56 -2.30
N THR A 197 -15.13 -17.34 -2.23
CA THR A 197 -15.91 -17.77 -1.07
C THR A 197 -16.03 -19.27 -1.03
N THR A 198 -16.12 -19.87 0.16
CA THR A 198 -16.26 -21.34 0.31
C THR A 198 -17.46 -21.92 -0.42
N SER A 199 -18.53 -21.16 -0.59
CA SER A 199 -19.73 -21.54 -1.34
C SER A 199 -19.49 -21.67 -2.86
N ASN A 200 -18.41 -21.07 -3.37
CA ASN A 200 -18.09 -21.04 -4.81
C ASN A 200 -16.96 -22.01 -5.18
N ILE A 201 -16.50 -22.84 -4.24
CA ILE A 201 -15.51 -23.89 -4.54
C ILE A 201 -16.30 -25.11 -5.05
N SER A 202 -16.31 -25.29 -6.37
CA SER A 202 -16.65 -26.57 -6.99
C SER A 202 -15.32 -27.29 -7.32
N LEU A 203 -15.07 -28.41 -6.68
CA LEU A 203 -13.97 -29.33 -7.00
C LEU A 203 -14.36 -30.21 -8.17
#